data_55fb1d517b8c153b9c68667be026c0cc
#
_entry.id   55fb1d517b8c153b9c68667be026c0cc
#
_cell.length_a   1.000
_cell.length_b   1.000
_cell.length_c   1.000
_cell.angle_alpha   90.00
_cell.angle_beta   90.00
_cell.angle_gamma   90.00
#
_symmetry.space_group_name_H-M   'P 1'
#
loop_
_entity.id
_entity.type
_entity.pdbx_description
1 polymer ?
#
loop_
_entity_poly.entity_id
_entity_poly.type
_entity_poly.pdbx_seq_one_letter_code
_entity_poly.pdbx_strand_id
1 'polypeptide(L)'
;MLVVLAAMLVSCSSDNDTDNDNGFAVSKKQFAKMFPRRDAFYTYEGLTAALGAYPAFATTGTATVRKQEAAAFLAKVSHETGGLAQVVEQNSANYGHYCDTSKPYGCPAGADAYYGRGPIQLSWNFNYKLAGDALGLDLLHDPAPVQKDPAVAWKTGLWYWDTQLGQGKTTAHDAIAGGAGFGATIRIINGGLECDGKSPAQVRSRVAEYRRLAGILDVDAGPNLEC
;
A
#
# COMPACT_ATOMS: atom_id res chain seq x y z
N MET A 1 9.93 35.81 -59.55
CA MET A 1 10.51 34.64 -58.84
C MET A 1 10.06 34.74 -57.38
N LEU A 2 8.97 34.06 -57.08
CA LEU A 2 8.31 34.12 -55.74
C LEU A 2 8.82 32.92 -54.93
N VAL A 3 9.49 33.17 -53.82
CA VAL A 3 9.95 32.13 -52.89
C VAL A 3 8.86 31.96 -51.83
N VAL A 4 8.21 30.80 -51.85
CA VAL A 4 7.23 30.40 -50.81
C VAL A 4 7.97 29.70 -49.69
N LEU A 5 8.04 30.32 -48.52
CA LEU A 5 8.59 29.72 -47.30
C LEU A 5 7.51 28.87 -46.66
N ALA A 6 7.64 27.56 -46.69
CA ALA A 6 6.79 26.63 -45.97
C ALA A 6 7.22 26.55 -44.49
N ALA A 7 6.43 27.09 -43.58
CA ALA A 7 6.60 26.93 -42.16
C ALA A 7 6.11 25.53 -41.75
N MET A 8 7.04 24.67 -41.34
CA MET A 8 6.70 23.41 -40.68
C MET A 8 6.24 23.70 -39.22
N LEU A 9 4.94 23.54 -38.99
CA LEU A 9 4.42 23.48 -37.64
C LEU A 9 4.78 22.13 -37.03
N VAL A 10 5.75 22.14 -36.13
CA VAL A 10 5.99 20.99 -35.24
C VAL A 10 4.87 20.95 -34.24
N SER A 11 3.92 20.03 -34.45
CA SER A 11 2.88 19.71 -33.48
C SER A 11 3.54 18.96 -32.31
N CYS A 12 3.76 19.63 -31.19
CA CYS A 12 4.01 18.96 -29.93
C CYS A 12 2.71 18.25 -29.53
N SER A 13 2.64 16.96 -29.79
CA SER A 13 1.67 16.09 -29.19
C SER A 13 1.97 16.06 -27.69
N SER A 14 1.21 16.80 -26.91
CA SER A 14 1.10 16.53 -25.47
C SER A 14 0.44 15.15 -25.36
N ASP A 15 1.21 14.13 -25.01
CA ASP A 15 0.68 12.86 -24.55
C ASP A 15 -0.16 13.17 -23.29
N ASN A 16 -1.44 13.43 -23.48
CA ASN A 16 -2.41 13.44 -22.42
C ASN A 16 -2.48 12.00 -21.91
N ASP A 17 -1.84 11.75 -20.78
CA ASP A 17 -1.91 10.50 -20.00
C ASP A 17 -3.34 10.39 -19.39
N THR A 18 -4.33 10.10 -20.25
CA THR A 18 -5.76 9.94 -19.90
C THR A 18 -6.09 8.56 -19.34
N ASP A 19 -5.07 7.78 -18.91
CA ASP A 19 -5.26 6.44 -18.31
C ASP A 19 -5.75 6.46 -16.85
N ASN A 20 -6.22 7.60 -16.33
CA ASN A 20 -6.76 7.75 -14.96
C ASN A 20 -8.29 7.93 -14.96
N ASP A 21 -9.04 6.97 -15.51
CA ASP A 21 -10.51 6.99 -15.55
C ASP A 21 -11.19 6.99 -14.16
N ASN A 22 -10.45 6.73 -13.08
CA ASN A 22 -10.97 6.57 -11.71
C ASN A 22 -10.53 7.66 -10.72
N GLY A 23 -9.80 8.69 -11.17
CA GLY A 23 -9.33 9.79 -10.31
C GLY A 23 -8.25 9.41 -9.29
N PHE A 24 -7.73 8.20 -9.29
CA PHE A 24 -6.65 7.78 -8.39
C PHE A 24 -5.31 8.45 -8.78
N ALA A 25 -4.48 8.76 -7.78
CA ALA A 25 -3.21 9.48 -7.98
C ALA A 25 -2.14 8.67 -8.75
N VAL A 26 -2.39 7.41 -9.05
CA VAL A 26 -1.47 6.49 -9.76
C VAL A 26 -2.17 5.93 -10.98
N SER A 27 -1.59 6.09 -12.18
CA SER A 27 -2.09 5.46 -13.40
C SER A 27 -1.67 3.99 -13.49
N LYS A 28 -2.37 3.21 -14.34
CA LYS A 28 -2.02 1.81 -14.61
C LYS A 28 -0.58 1.65 -15.11
N LYS A 29 -0.13 2.58 -15.98
CA LYS A 29 1.23 2.62 -16.51
C LYS A 29 2.27 2.90 -15.42
N GLN A 30 1.98 3.83 -14.50
CA GLN A 30 2.85 4.10 -13.33
C GLN A 30 2.90 2.91 -12.39
N PHE A 31 1.76 2.26 -12.08
CA PHE A 31 1.71 1.05 -11.27
C PHE A 31 2.56 -0.08 -11.89
N ALA A 32 2.46 -0.30 -13.20
CA ALA A 32 3.29 -1.27 -13.90
C ALA A 32 4.79 -0.93 -13.83
N LYS A 33 5.16 0.37 -13.91
CA LYS A 33 6.54 0.84 -13.74
C LYS A 33 7.04 0.68 -12.30
N MET A 34 6.17 0.88 -11.30
CA MET A 34 6.49 0.68 -9.89
C MET A 34 6.83 -0.79 -9.58
N PHE A 35 6.08 -1.72 -10.15
CA PHE A 35 6.13 -3.14 -9.84
C PHE A 35 6.28 -4.02 -11.10
N PRO A 36 7.40 -3.94 -11.80
CA PRO A 36 7.57 -4.65 -13.08
C PRO A 36 7.68 -6.18 -12.93
N ARG A 37 7.94 -6.68 -11.73
CA ARG A 37 8.08 -8.12 -11.40
C ARG A 37 7.06 -8.61 -10.40
N ARG A 38 5.94 -7.88 -10.23
CA ARG A 38 4.88 -8.27 -9.31
C ARG A 38 4.25 -9.61 -9.71
N ASP A 39 3.75 -10.33 -8.74
CA ASP A 39 2.88 -11.48 -8.98
C ASP A 39 1.62 -11.06 -9.75
N ALA A 40 1.13 -11.92 -10.64
CA ALA A 40 -0.07 -11.68 -11.45
C ALA A 40 -1.33 -11.45 -10.61
N PHE A 41 -1.35 -11.94 -9.37
CA PHE A 41 -2.40 -11.68 -8.39
C PHE A 41 -2.59 -10.18 -8.11
N TYR A 42 -1.52 -9.41 -8.03
CA TYR A 42 -1.58 -7.98 -7.74
C TYR A 42 -1.88 -7.15 -8.99
N THR A 43 -3.14 -7.11 -9.38
CA THR A 43 -3.59 -6.32 -10.53
C THR A 43 -3.87 -4.87 -10.15
N TYR A 44 -3.73 -3.96 -11.11
CA TYR A 44 -4.14 -2.56 -10.94
C TYR A 44 -5.65 -2.45 -10.74
N GLU A 45 -6.42 -3.27 -11.45
CA GLU A 45 -7.88 -3.36 -11.34
C GLU A 45 -8.31 -3.80 -9.94
N GLY A 46 -7.61 -4.74 -9.32
CA GLY A 46 -7.84 -5.14 -7.92
C GLY A 46 -7.60 -3.99 -6.95
N LEU A 47 -6.50 -3.22 -7.13
CA LEU A 47 -6.24 -2.03 -6.33
C LEU A 47 -7.36 -0.98 -6.50
N THR A 48 -7.71 -0.63 -7.71
CA THR A 48 -8.72 0.41 -7.97
C THR A 48 -10.12 0.01 -7.52
N ALA A 49 -10.48 -1.28 -7.62
CA ALA A 49 -11.74 -1.81 -7.07
C ALA A 49 -11.79 -1.72 -5.52
N ALA A 50 -10.65 -1.71 -4.85
CA ALA A 50 -10.58 -1.58 -3.40
C ALA A 50 -10.75 -0.14 -2.89
N LEU A 51 -10.44 0.88 -3.71
CA LEU A 51 -10.43 2.30 -3.30
C LEU A 51 -11.80 2.76 -2.77
N GLY A 52 -12.90 2.25 -3.30
CA GLY A 52 -14.24 2.62 -2.87
C GLY A 52 -14.55 2.27 -1.41
N ALA A 53 -13.80 1.35 -0.80
CA ALA A 53 -13.95 1.02 0.62
C ALA A 53 -13.32 2.09 1.55
N TYR A 54 -12.34 2.83 1.04
CA TYR A 54 -11.60 3.88 1.78
C TYR A 54 -11.48 5.13 0.90
N PRO A 55 -12.56 5.90 0.71
CA PRO A 55 -12.61 7.00 -0.26
C PRO A 55 -11.72 8.19 0.10
N ALA A 56 -11.26 8.30 1.34
CA ALA A 56 -10.31 9.32 1.77
C ALA A 56 -8.87 9.03 1.30
N PHE A 57 -8.54 7.75 1.08
CA PHE A 57 -7.19 7.35 0.67
C PHE A 57 -6.77 8.00 -0.64
N ALA A 58 -5.63 8.68 -0.63
CA ALA A 58 -5.03 9.40 -1.77
C ALA A 58 -5.98 10.39 -2.47
N THR A 59 -7.00 10.89 -1.76
CA THR A 59 -7.94 11.92 -2.23
C THR A 59 -7.94 13.16 -1.35
N THR A 60 -7.38 13.09 -0.14
CA THR A 60 -7.30 14.17 0.84
C THR A 60 -6.15 15.12 0.53
N GLY A 61 -6.37 16.42 0.71
CA GLY A 61 -5.35 17.47 0.56
C GLY A 61 -5.03 17.85 -0.89
N THR A 62 -3.84 18.43 -1.08
CA THR A 62 -3.35 18.88 -2.40
C THR A 62 -2.99 17.70 -3.30
N ALA A 63 -2.81 17.93 -4.61
CA ALA A 63 -2.33 16.91 -5.54
C ALA A 63 -0.98 16.32 -5.10
N THR A 64 -0.08 17.12 -4.51
CA THR A 64 1.18 16.68 -3.93
C THR A 64 0.95 15.69 -2.80
N VAL A 65 0.08 16.01 -1.82
CA VAL A 65 -0.23 15.15 -0.68
C VAL A 65 -0.85 13.83 -1.13
N ARG A 66 -1.78 13.85 -2.09
CA ARG A 66 -2.41 12.63 -2.65
C ARG A 66 -1.38 11.70 -3.30
N LYS A 67 -0.45 12.25 -4.09
CA LYS A 67 0.65 11.48 -4.69
C LYS A 67 1.61 10.95 -3.62
N GLN A 68 1.95 11.76 -2.61
CA GLN A 68 2.79 11.33 -1.49
C GLN A 68 2.15 10.19 -0.72
N GLU A 69 0.85 10.24 -0.45
CA GLU A 69 0.14 9.17 0.24
C GLU A 69 0.12 7.88 -0.57
N ALA A 70 -0.24 7.96 -1.87
CA ALA A 70 -0.22 6.81 -2.75
C ALA A 70 1.18 6.17 -2.82
N ALA A 71 2.24 6.99 -2.97
CA ALA A 71 3.62 6.50 -2.96
C ALA A 71 4.00 5.88 -1.62
N ALA A 72 3.59 6.47 -0.50
CA ALA A 72 3.90 5.99 0.84
C ALA A 72 3.25 4.62 1.11
N PHE A 73 1.97 4.47 0.82
CA PHE A 73 1.26 3.19 0.94
C PHE A 73 1.93 2.11 0.06
N LEU A 74 2.13 2.42 -1.23
CA LEU A 74 2.74 1.48 -2.17
C LEU A 74 4.19 1.13 -1.81
N ALA A 75 4.94 2.03 -1.17
CA ALA A 75 6.28 1.72 -0.66
C ALA A 75 6.23 0.75 0.52
N LYS A 76 5.22 0.87 1.39
CA LYS A 76 5.02 -0.09 2.49
C LYS A 76 4.70 -1.48 1.95
N VAL A 77 3.71 -1.59 1.08
CA VAL A 77 3.34 -2.89 0.50
C VAL A 77 4.48 -3.50 -0.32
N SER A 78 5.28 -2.66 -1.01
CA SER A 78 6.50 -3.11 -1.69
C SER A 78 7.49 -3.75 -0.73
N HIS A 79 7.73 -3.12 0.42
CA HIS A 79 8.66 -3.64 1.42
C HIS A 79 8.17 -4.96 2.04
N GLU A 80 6.89 -5.04 2.40
CA GLU A 80 6.29 -6.23 3.03
C GLU A 80 6.24 -7.46 2.10
N THR A 81 6.19 -7.25 0.79
CA THR A 81 5.94 -8.30 -0.20
C THR A 81 7.10 -8.53 -1.18
N GLY A 82 8.25 -7.89 -0.97
CA GLY A 82 9.36 -7.95 -1.92
C GLY A 82 9.02 -7.37 -3.30
N GLY A 83 8.32 -6.24 -3.34
CA GLY A 83 7.89 -5.59 -4.58
C GLY A 83 6.62 -6.18 -5.18
N LEU A 84 5.68 -6.61 -4.35
CA LEU A 84 4.46 -7.33 -4.73
C LEU A 84 4.74 -8.71 -5.37
N ALA A 85 5.89 -9.32 -5.07
CA ALA A 85 6.23 -10.65 -5.55
C ALA A 85 5.61 -11.76 -4.70
N GLN A 86 5.28 -11.49 -3.43
CA GLN A 86 4.80 -12.47 -2.47
C GLN A 86 3.35 -12.17 -2.08
N VAL A 87 2.45 -13.11 -2.34
CA VAL A 87 1.03 -13.03 -1.95
C VAL A 87 0.83 -13.53 -0.52
N VAL A 88 1.62 -14.52 -0.11
CA VAL A 88 1.56 -15.14 1.22
C VAL A 88 2.94 -15.19 1.84
N GLU A 89 2.98 -15.29 3.16
CA GLU A 89 4.22 -15.49 3.91
C GLU A 89 4.97 -16.72 3.41
N GLN A 90 6.27 -16.55 3.16
CA GLN A 90 7.11 -17.62 2.56
C GLN A 90 7.59 -18.64 3.58
N ASN A 91 7.69 -18.26 4.87
CA ASN A 91 8.16 -19.18 5.90
C ASN A 91 6.99 -19.89 6.59
N SER A 92 6.60 -21.04 6.05
CA SER A 92 5.51 -21.85 6.62
C SER A 92 5.75 -22.34 8.06
N ALA A 93 7.00 -22.37 8.53
CA ALA A 93 7.29 -22.69 9.93
C ALA A 93 6.72 -21.68 10.92
N ASN A 94 6.40 -20.46 10.47
CA ASN A 94 5.80 -19.42 11.30
C ASN A 94 4.27 -19.50 11.40
N TYR A 95 3.59 -20.27 10.57
CA TYR A 95 2.13 -20.20 10.42
C TYR A 95 1.40 -20.38 11.75
N GLY A 96 1.83 -21.31 12.59
CA GLY A 96 1.23 -21.55 13.92
C GLY A 96 1.43 -20.42 14.94
N HIS A 97 2.31 -19.45 14.67
CA HIS A 97 2.55 -18.32 15.57
C HIS A 97 1.42 -17.29 15.59
N TYR A 98 0.58 -17.25 14.55
CA TYR A 98 -0.41 -16.20 14.33
C TYR A 98 -1.80 -16.49 14.92
N CYS A 99 -1.89 -17.49 15.80
CA CYS A 99 -3.09 -17.82 16.55
C CYS A 99 -2.97 -17.35 18.01
N ASP A 100 -3.58 -16.22 18.34
CA ASP A 100 -3.71 -15.76 19.70
C ASP A 100 -4.92 -16.44 20.36
N THR A 101 -4.66 -17.50 21.12
CA THR A 101 -5.70 -18.28 21.82
C THR A 101 -6.29 -17.55 23.04
N SER A 102 -5.71 -16.41 23.46
CA SER A 102 -6.29 -15.59 24.53
C SER A 102 -7.53 -14.83 24.08
N LYS A 103 -7.76 -14.71 22.77
CA LYS A 103 -8.95 -14.08 22.21
C LYS A 103 -10.17 -15.01 22.39
N PRO A 104 -11.35 -14.47 22.80
CA PRO A 104 -12.53 -15.30 23.10
C PRO A 104 -13.07 -16.09 21.89
N TYR A 105 -12.78 -15.64 20.68
CA TYR A 105 -13.17 -16.32 19.43
C TYR A 105 -12.14 -17.37 18.96
N GLY A 106 -10.95 -17.41 19.58
CA GLY A 106 -9.90 -18.37 19.24
C GLY A 106 -9.45 -18.31 17.78
N CYS A 107 -9.21 -19.49 17.21
CA CYS A 107 -8.73 -19.67 15.83
C CYS A 107 -9.61 -20.67 15.07
N PRO A 108 -10.86 -20.30 14.71
CA PRO A 108 -11.82 -21.25 14.14
C PRO A 108 -11.42 -21.81 12.75
N ALA A 109 -10.60 -21.09 11.97
CA ALA A 109 -10.08 -21.59 10.70
C ALA A 109 -8.89 -22.58 10.87
N GLY A 110 -8.41 -22.77 12.12
CA GLY A 110 -7.24 -23.55 12.47
C GLY A 110 -6.07 -22.70 12.95
N ALA A 111 -5.20 -23.25 13.79
CA ALA A 111 -4.08 -22.51 14.37
C ALA A 111 -3.11 -21.95 13.32
N ASP A 112 -2.90 -22.68 12.24
CA ASP A 112 -1.96 -22.32 11.17
C ASP A 112 -2.60 -21.46 10.05
N ALA A 113 -3.84 -20.98 10.27
CA ALA A 113 -4.60 -20.36 9.20
C ALA A 113 -4.38 -18.84 9.05
N TYR A 114 -3.73 -18.15 10.02
CA TYR A 114 -3.71 -16.70 10.11
C TYR A 114 -2.35 -16.07 9.77
N TYR A 115 -1.56 -16.75 8.93
CA TYR A 115 -0.30 -16.26 8.42
C TYR A 115 -0.46 -15.04 7.50
N GLY A 116 0.65 -14.37 7.20
CA GLY A 116 0.68 -13.16 6.39
C GLY A 116 0.13 -13.36 4.99
N ARG A 117 -0.86 -12.53 4.57
CA ARG A 117 -1.46 -12.53 3.23
C ARG A 117 -1.65 -11.13 2.69
N GLY A 118 -1.63 -11.04 1.38
CA GLY A 118 -1.94 -9.81 0.65
C GLY A 118 -0.85 -8.74 0.76
N PRO A 119 -1.14 -7.51 0.32
CA PRO A 119 -0.13 -6.46 0.13
C PRO A 119 0.47 -5.94 1.44
N ILE A 120 -0.25 -6.06 2.57
CA ILE A 120 0.24 -5.64 3.89
C ILE A 120 0.68 -6.83 4.76
N GLN A 121 0.66 -8.06 4.22
CA GLN A 121 0.94 -9.28 4.97
C GLN A 121 0.09 -9.38 6.24
N LEU A 122 -1.24 -9.18 6.06
CA LEU A 122 -2.21 -9.29 7.15
C LEU A 122 -2.03 -10.63 7.86
N SER A 123 -1.74 -10.60 9.16
CA SER A 123 -1.50 -11.77 10.00
C SER A 123 -2.17 -11.62 11.37
N TRP A 124 -2.27 -12.71 12.11
CA TRP A 124 -2.97 -12.86 13.39
C TRP A 124 -4.49 -12.94 13.28
N ASN A 125 -5.08 -13.91 13.99
CA ASN A 125 -6.53 -14.13 14.05
C ASN A 125 -7.31 -12.86 14.40
N PHE A 126 -6.81 -12.03 15.32
CA PHE A 126 -7.48 -10.79 15.69
C PHE A 126 -7.46 -9.73 14.58
N ASN A 127 -6.41 -9.64 13.77
CA ASN A 127 -6.40 -8.72 12.63
C ASN A 127 -7.32 -9.21 11.49
N TYR A 128 -7.35 -10.52 11.24
CA TYR A 128 -8.31 -11.09 10.29
C TYR A 128 -9.75 -10.82 10.71
N LYS A 129 -10.06 -10.97 12.02
CA LYS A 129 -11.38 -10.62 12.55
C LYS A 129 -11.69 -9.13 12.36
N LEU A 130 -10.81 -8.25 12.79
CA LEU A 130 -11.04 -6.80 12.72
C LEU A 130 -11.18 -6.31 11.27
N ALA A 131 -10.32 -6.79 10.36
CA ALA A 131 -10.42 -6.47 8.94
C ALA A 131 -11.72 -7.03 8.34
N GLY A 132 -12.08 -8.27 8.70
CA GLY A 132 -13.33 -8.90 8.27
C GLY A 132 -14.56 -8.12 8.72
N ASP A 133 -14.64 -7.77 9.99
CA ASP A 133 -15.74 -6.96 10.53
C ASP A 133 -15.87 -5.61 9.80
N ALA A 134 -14.75 -4.92 9.57
CA ALA A 134 -14.74 -3.63 8.87
C ALA A 134 -15.15 -3.72 7.39
N LEU A 135 -14.87 -4.84 6.74
CA LEU A 135 -15.15 -5.07 5.32
C LEU A 135 -16.46 -5.82 5.05
N GLY A 136 -17.18 -6.25 6.12
CA GLY A 136 -18.38 -7.08 5.99
C GLY A 136 -18.09 -8.49 5.47
N LEU A 137 -16.91 -9.06 5.79
CA LEU A 137 -16.43 -10.37 5.36
C LEU A 137 -16.12 -11.25 6.59
N ASP A 138 -16.36 -12.53 6.50
CA ASP A 138 -15.98 -13.47 7.57
C ASP A 138 -14.56 -14.00 7.38
N LEU A 139 -13.57 -13.09 7.52
CA LEU A 139 -12.16 -13.44 7.38
C LEU A 139 -11.61 -14.23 8.58
N LEU A 140 -12.34 -14.28 9.70
CA LEU A 140 -11.94 -15.09 10.85
C LEU A 140 -12.15 -16.59 10.59
N HIS A 141 -13.29 -16.98 9.99
CA HIS A 141 -13.58 -18.38 9.67
C HIS A 141 -13.05 -18.79 8.29
N ASP A 142 -12.94 -17.84 7.35
CA ASP A 142 -12.34 -18.06 6.03
C ASP A 142 -11.34 -16.94 5.68
N PRO A 143 -10.06 -17.08 6.01
CA PRO A 143 -9.02 -16.11 5.65
C PRO A 143 -8.59 -16.19 4.17
N ALA A 144 -9.02 -17.22 3.43
CA ALA A 144 -8.57 -17.48 2.06
C ALA A 144 -8.88 -16.37 1.04
N PRO A 145 -9.98 -15.60 1.13
CA PRO A 145 -10.23 -14.48 0.21
C PRO A 145 -9.06 -13.49 0.11
N VAL A 146 -8.30 -13.27 1.21
CA VAL A 146 -7.15 -12.34 1.20
C VAL A 146 -6.01 -12.77 0.28
N GLN A 147 -5.93 -14.05 -0.11
CA GLN A 147 -4.94 -14.56 -1.07
C GLN A 147 -5.55 -15.02 -2.40
N LYS A 148 -6.89 -14.98 -2.53
CA LYS A 148 -7.59 -15.46 -3.75
C LYS A 148 -8.28 -14.35 -4.51
N ASP A 149 -8.69 -13.27 -3.83
CA ASP A 149 -9.36 -12.12 -4.43
C ASP A 149 -8.47 -10.87 -4.31
N PRO A 150 -7.94 -10.33 -5.42
CA PRO A 150 -7.09 -9.15 -5.41
C PRO A 150 -7.77 -7.93 -4.76
N ALA A 151 -9.08 -7.72 -4.98
CA ALA A 151 -9.78 -6.58 -4.41
C ALA A 151 -9.91 -6.72 -2.89
N VAL A 152 -10.19 -7.92 -2.38
CA VAL A 152 -10.21 -8.20 -0.93
C VAL A 152 -8.82 -7.99 -0.33
N ALA A 153 -7.77 -8.50 -0.97
CA ALA A 153 -6.40 -8.30 -0.52
C ALA A 153 -6.04 -6.81 -0.40
N TRP A 154 -6.33 -6.00 -1.42
CA TRP A 154 -6.07 -4.57 -1.38
C TRP A 154 -6.94 -3.84 -0.34
N LYS A 155 -8.21 -4.24 -0.14
CA LYS A 155 -9.07 -3.68 0.92
C LYS A 155 -8.47 -3.90 2.31
N THR A 156 -7.85 -5.07 2.59
CA THR A 156 -7.20 -5.29 3.89
C THR A 156 -5.97 -4.40 4.08
N GLY A 157 -5.23 -4.11 3.02
CA GLY A 157 -4.12 -3.16 3.04
C GLY A 157 -4.58 -1.72 3.34
N LEU A 158 -5.62 -1.28 2.65
CA LEU A 158 -6.23 0.04 2.88
C LEU A 158 -6.88 0.14 4.26
N TRP A 159 -7.55 -0.92 4.72
CA TRP A 159 -8.05 -1.01 6.09
C TRP A 159 -6.96 -0.73 7.11
N TYR A 160 -5.82 -1.38 6.98
CA TYR A 160 -4.70 -1.17 7.89
C TYR A 160 -4.20 0.28 7.83
N TRP A 161 -4.03 0.82 6.64
CA TRP A 161 -3.52 2.17 6.40
C TRP A 161 -4.41 3.26 6.97
N ASP A 162 -5.73 3.14 6.79
CA ASP A 162 -6.70 4.17 7.15
C ASP A 162 -7.23 4.04 8.59
N THR A 163 -7.08 2.86 9.24
CA THR A 163 -7.74 2.62 10.53
C THR A 163 -6.83 2.20 11.66
N GLN A 164 -5.63 1.66 11.37
CA GLN A 164 -4.77 1.14 12.42
C GLN A 164 -3.75 2.19 12.89
N LEU A 165 -3.64 2.33 14.20
CA LEU A 165 -2.72 3.29 14.83
C LEU A 165 -1.33 2.68 15.04
N GLY A 166 -1.22 1.36 15.16
CA GLY A 166 0.02 0.66 15.49
C GLY A 166 0.66 1.24 16.75
N GLN A 167 1.92 1.65 16.63
CA GLN A 167 2.64 2.40 17.68
C GLN A 167 2.63 3.91 17.44
N GLY A 168 1.85 4.40 16.48
CA GLY A 168 1.60 5.81 16.21
C GLY A 168 0.52 6.39 17.10
N LYS A 169 0.22 7.67 16.87
CA LYS A 169 -0.87 8.39 17.55
C LYS A 169 -2.05 8.67 16.61
N THR A 170 -1.84 8.44 15.31
CA THR A 170 -2.82 8.65 14.24
C THR A 170 -2.73 7.48 13.26
N THR A 171 -3.63 7.41 12.29
CA THR A 171 -3.53 6.46 11.18
C THR A 171 -2.41 6.87 10.20
N ALA A 172 -2.00 5.96 9.32
CA ALA A 172 -1.00 6.29 8.30
C ALA A 172 -1.55 7.31 7.28
N HIS A 173 -2.84 7.24 6.97
CA HIS A 173 -3.56 8.25 6.19
C HIS A 173 -3.42 9.64 6.83
N ASP A 174 -3.85 9.78 8.09
CA ASP A 174 -3.79 11.06 8.81
C ASP A 174 -2.36 11.59 8.96
N ALA A 175 -1.38 10.70 9.13
CA ALA A 175 0.03 11.09 9.24
C ALA A 175 0.54 11.77 7.97
N ILE A 176 0.21 11.24 6.78
CA ILE A 176 0.59 11.87 5.50
C ILE A 176 -0.28 13.12 5.24
N ALA A 177 -1.60 13.00 5.36
CA ALA A 177 -2.51 14.12 5.10
C ALA A 177 -2.26 15.32 6.04
N GLY A 178 -1.87 15.05 7.28
CA GLY A 178 -1.51 16.05 8.29
C GLY A 178 -0.07 16.56 8.24
N GLY A 179 0.77 16.07 7.32
CA GLY A 179 2.14 16.53 7.13
C GLY A 179 3.17 15.97 8.13
N ALA A 180 2.84 14.91 8.88
CA ALA A 180 3.79 14.27 9.79
C ALA A 180 4.92 13.51 9.03
N GLY A 181 4.72 13.21 7.76
CA GLY A 181 5.71 12.65 6.85
C GLY A 181 5.80 11.12 6.89
N PHE A 182 6.64 10.58 6.00
CA PHE A 182 6.76 9.14 5.78
C PHE A 182 7.29 8.38 7.01
N GLY A 183 8.18 8.98 7.81
CA GLY A 183 8.71 8.38 9.04
C GLY A 183 7.62 8.02 10.04
N ALA A 184 6.57 8.86 10.15
CA ALA A 184 5.42 8.55 11.00
C ALA A 184 4.70 7.27 10.55
N THR A 185 4.58 7.02 9.24
CA THR A 185 3.97 5.78 8.72
C THR A 185 4.83 4.54 8.99
N ILE A 186 6.17 4.67 9.05
CA ILE A 186 7.05 3.57 9.48
C ILE A 186 6.74 3.22 10.94
N ARG A 187 6.62 4.23 11.81
CA ARG A 187 6.30 4.04 13.22
C ARG A 187 4.95 3.35 13.43
N ILE A 188 3.94 3.70 12.63
CA ILE A 188 2.61 3.08 12.71
C ILE A 188 2.66 1.61 12.32
N ILE A 189 3.35 1.26 11.24
CA ILE A 189 3.34 -0.10 10.70
C ILE A 189 4.27 -1.03 11.50
N ASN A 190 5.51 -0.61 11.78
CA ASN A 190 6.51 -1.49 12.39
C ASN A 190 7.48 -0.76 13.34
N GLY A 191 7.04 0.35 13.97
CA GLY A 191 7.88 1.20 14.79
C GLY A 191 8.56 0.50 15.95
N GLY A 192 7.87 -0.49 16.54
CA GLY A 192 8.42 -1.28 17.65
C GLY A 192 9.70 -2.04 17.34
N LEU A 193 9.88 -2.41 16.08
CA LEU A 193 11.03 -3.19 15.60
C LEU A 193 12.03 -2.34 14.81
N GLU A 194 11.61 -1.21 14.25
CA GLU A 194 12.45 -0.48 13.30
C GLU A 194 12.89 0.92 13.77
N CYS A 195 11.99 1.66 14.44
CA CYS A 195 12.25 3.05 14.83
C CYS A 195 13.19 3.20 16.04
N ASP A 196 13.60 4.45 16.30
CA ASP A 196 14.43 4.82 17.45
C ASP A 196 15.78 4.07 17.46
N GLY A 197 16.38 3.91 16.28
CA GLY A 197 17.68 3.28 16.10
C GLY A 197 17.69 1.75 16.18
N LYS A 198 16.52 1.07 16.29
CA LYS A 198 16.45 -0.40 16.41
C LYS A 198 16.84 -1.11 15.13
N SER A 199 16.39 -0.62 13.97
CA SER A 199 16.76 -1.20 12.67
C SER A 199 16.96 -0.12 11.59
N PRO A 200 18.06 0.65 11.64
CA PRO A 200 18.30 1.73 10.69
C PRO A 200 18.37 1.27 9.22
N ALA A 201 18.80 0.03 8.99
CA ALA A 201 18.86 -0.54 7.64
C ALA A 201 17.46 -0.71 7.02
N GLN A 202 16.49 -1.18 7.82
CA GLN A 202 15.10 -1.32 7.38
C GLN A 202 14.47 0.04 7.11
N VAL A 203 14.67 1.02 8.02
CA VAL A 203 14.17 2.39 7.83
C VAL A 203 14.71 2.97 6.52
N ARG A 204 16.03 2.90 6.30
CA ARG A 204 16.65 3.37 5.03
C ARG A 204 16.09 2.67 3.79
N SER A 205 15.87 1.36 3.86
CA SER A 205 15.27 0.58 2.76
C SER A 205 13.85 1.08 2.43
N ARG A 206 13.02 1.31 3.44
CA ARG A 206 11.67 1.86 3.24
C ARG A 206 11.71 3.26 2.64
N VAL A 207 12.59 4.12 3.14
CA VAL A 207 12.76 5.51 2.63
C VAL A 207 13.24 5.51 1.17
N ALA A 208 14.19 4.64 0.84
CA ALA A 208 14.68 4.52 -0.54
C ALA A 208 13.57 4.11 -1.51
N GLU A 209 12.75 3.13 -1.10
CA GLU A 209 11.61 2.68 -1.91
C GLU A 209 10.55 3.78 -2.04
N TYR A 210 10.21 4.49 -0.95
CA TYR A 210 9.28 5.62 -1.01
C TYR A 210 9.75 6.71 -1.98
N ARG A 211 11.04 7.11 -1.90
CA ARG A 211 11.61 8.10 -2.83
C ARG A 211 11.55 7.63 -4.28
N ARG A 212 11.81 6.35 -4.53
CA ARG A 212 11.71 5.77 -5.87
C ARG A 212 10.30 5.88 -6.43
N LEU A 213 9.28 5.55 -5.61
CA LEU A 213 7.88 5.60 -6.04
C LEU A 213 7.37 7.04 -6.18
N ALA A 214 7.74 7.94 -5.27
CA ALA A 214 7.45 9.37 -5.39
C ALA A 214 8.03 9.96 -6.68
N GLY A 215 9.26 9.57 -7.05
CA GLY A 215 9.88 9.97 -8.31
C GLY A 215 9.13 9.44 -9.55
N ILE A 216 8.50 8.27 -9.50
CA ILE A 216 7.65 7.78 -10.60
C ILE A 216 6.37 8.62 -10.74
N LEU A 217 5.85 9.14 -9.63
CA LEU A 217 4.68 10.03 -9.61
C LEU A 217 5.00 11.50 -9.87
N ASP A 218 6.27 11.82 -10.10
CA ASP A 218 6.75 13.21 -10.26
C ASP A 218 6.26 14.07 -9.09
N VAL A 219 6.67 13.67 -7.87
CA VAL A 219 6.36 14.39 -6.63
C VAL A 219 7.56 14.33 -5.68
N ASP A 220 7.82 15.44 -4.98
CA ASP A 220 8.81 15.48 -3.90
C ASP A 220 8.37 14.57 -2.73
N ALA A 221 9.32 13.85 -2.16
CA ALA A 221 9.05 12.94 -1.04
C ALA A 221 8.66 13.66 0.27
N GLY A 222 8.89 14.96 0.35
CA GLY A 222 8.61 15.77 1.54
C GLY A 222 9.62 15.56 2.68
N PRO A 223 9.41 16.23 3.79
CA PRO A 223 10.26 16.13 4.99
C PRO A 223 9.90 14.91 5.85
N ASN A 224 10.66 14.71 6.96
CA ASN A 224 10.37 13.72 8.01
C ASN A 224 10.27 12.28 7.49
N LEU A 225 11.28 11.84 6.73
CA LEU A 225 11.27 10.54 6.07
C LEU A 225 11.59 9.36 6.99
N GLU A 226 12.32 9.60 8.07
CA GLU A 226 12.79 8.56 9.02
C GLU A 226 12.07 8.67 10.37
N CYS A 227 12.20 7.61 11.18
CA CYS A 227 11.60 7.58 12.54
C CYS A 227 12.60 7.27 13.68
#